data_4d836d0777008513a76fd4e5810bf720
#
_entry.id   4d836d0777008513a76fd4e5810bf720
#
_cell.length_a   1.000
_cell.length_b   1.000
_cell.length_c   1.000
_cell.angle_alpha   90.00
_cell.angle_beta   90.00
_cell.angle_gamma   90.00
#
_symmetry.space_group_name_H-M   'P 1'
#
loop_
_entity.id
_entity.type
_entity.pdbx_description
1 polymer ?
#
loop_
_entity_poly.entity_id
_entity_poly.type
_entity_poly.pdbx_seq_one_letter_code
_entity_poly.pdbx_strand_id
1 'polypeptide(L)'
;MARCVRLLTWVLGSLLAARLGAAECGNFELSVIVHGSPAAEYPFHDRTYIEALRGESFWLRLHNPTAQRVAVALSVDGLNVVDAKHTTELQATKWVLAPGQTVEIPGWQVSGESARRF
;
A
#
# COMPACT_ATOMS: atom_id res chain seq x y z
N MET A 1 -8.43 14.93 -4.60
CA MET A 1 -9.23 14.06 -3.70
C MET A 1 -9.63 12.81 -4.47
N ALA A 2 -8.89 11.72 -4.32
CA ALA A 2 -9.30 10.43 -4.87
C ALA A 2 -10.25 9.77 -3.87
N ARG A 3 -11.55 9.85 -4.13
CA ARG A 3 -12.57 9.07 -3.42
C ARG A 3 -12.55 7.66 -4.00
N CYS A 4 -12.29 6.65 -3.16
CA CYS A 4 -12.57 5.25 -3.50
C CYS A 4 -14.07 5.08 -3.72
N VAL A 5 -14.50 5.02 -4.98
CA VAL A 5 -15.86 4.65 -5.37
C VAL A 5 -15.82 3.19 -5.80
N ARG A 6 -16.45 2.31 -5.03
CA ARG A 6 -16.70 0.92 -5.41
C ARG A 6 -17.82 0.88 -6.43
N LEU A 7 -17.57 0.30 -7.61
CA LEU A 7 -18.62 -0.23 -8.46
C LEU A 7 -18.92 -1.67 -8.00
N LEU A 8 -20.12 -1.85 -7.49
CA LEU A 8 -20.69 -3.13 -7.10
C LEU A 8 -21.26 -3.79 -8.37
N THR A 9 -20.55 -4.75 -8.95
CA THR A 9 -21.13 -5.65 -9.96
C THR A 9 -21.49 -6.98 -9.30
N TRP A 10 -22.77 -7.25 -9.24
CA TRP A 10 -23.32 -8.53 -8.84
C TRP A 10 -23.10 -9.54 -9.96
N VAL A 11 -22.31 -10.57 -9.72
CA VAL A 11 -22.32 -11.80 -10.51
C VAL A 11 -22.44 -12.97 -9.55
N LEU A 12 -23.58 -13.65 -9.62
CA LEU A 12 -23.79 -14.96 -8.99
C LEU A 12 -22.88 -15.98 -9.63
N GLY A 13 -22.07 -16.66 -8.86
CA GLY A 13 -21.28 -17.80 -9.34
C GLY A 13 -20.24 -18.21 -8.30
N SER A 14 -20.54 -19.30 -7.58
CA SER A 14 -19.68 -19.94 -6.58
C SER A 14 -18.32 -20.31 -7.15
N LEU A 15 -17.25 -19.70 -6.63
CA LEU A 15 -15.96 -20.35 -6.38
C LEU A 15 -15.22 -19.48 -5.37
N LEU A 16 -14.99 -20.04 -4.19
CA LEU A 16 -14.18 -19.44 -3.15
C LEU A 16 -12.70 -19.46 -3.59
N ALA A 17 -12.31 -18.54 -4.44
CA ALA A 17 -10.93 -18.20 -4.66
C ALA A 17 -10.59 -17.09 -3.66
N ALA A 18 -9.85 -17.42 -2.61
CA ALA A 18 -9.21 -16.43 -1.79
C ALA A 18 -8.37 -15.52 -2.72
N ARG A 19 -8.87 -14.35 -3.03
CA ARG A 19 -8.08 -13.32 -3.71
C ARG A 19 -7.06 -12.85 -2.70
N LEU A 20 -5.78 -13.16 -2.94
CA LEU A 20 -4.68 -12.39 -2.38
C LEU A 20 -4.85 -10.98 -2.96
N GLY A 21 -5.56 -10.12 -2.23
CA GLY A 21 -5.93 -8.81 -2.71
C GLY A 21 -4.91 -7.79 -2.24
N ALA A 22 -4.32 -7.06 -3.16
CA ALA A 22 -3.75 -5.77 -2.87
C ALA A 22 -4.89 -4.77 -2.60
N ALA A 23 -4.74 -3.91 -1.59
CA ALA A 23 -5.67 -2.81 -1.38
C ALA A 23 -5.58 -1.85 -2.58
N GLU A 24 -6.57 -1.91 -3.46
CA GLU A 24 -6.65 -0.98 -4.59
C GLU A 24 -7.12 0.38 -4.10
N CYS A 25 -6.22 1.34 -4.08
CA CYS A 25 -6.54 2.74 -3.85
C CYS A 25 -6.28 3.53 -5.15
N GLY A 26 -7.31 3.78 -5.93
CA GLY A 26 -7.17 4.37 -7.26
C GLY A 26 -6.65 3.35 -8.29
N ASN A 27 -5.61 3.72 -9.03
CA ASN A 27 -5.04 2.91 -10.10
C ASN A 27 -3.68 2.29 -9.72
N PHE A 28 -3.39 2.05 -8.46
CA PHE A 28 -2.16 1.38 -8.01
C PHE A 28 -2.46 0.42 -6.88
N GLU A 29 -1.53 -0.50 -6.65
CA GLU A 29 -1.69 -1.59 -5.70
C GLU A 29 -0.72 -1.40 -4.53
N LEU A 30 -1.23 -1.55 -3.31
CA LEU A 30 -0.44 -1.56 -2.07
C LEU A 30 -0.64 -2.90 -1.37
N SER A 31 0.46 -3.59 -1.09
CA SER A 31 0.46 -4.85 -0.34
C SER A 31 1.39 -4.76 0.86
N VAL A 32 1.00 -5.41 1.95
CA VAL A 32 1.87 -5.63 3.12
C VAL A 32 2.53 -6.98 2.98
N ILE A 33 3.85 -7.01 3.09
CA ILE A 33 4.68 -8.22 2.93
C ILE A 33 5.22 -8.63 4.30
N VAL A 34 4.90 -9.83 4.73
CA VAL A 34 5.39 -10.44 5.97
C VAL A 34 6.08 -11.74 5.60
N HIS A 35 7.30 -11.96 6.09
CA HIS A 35 8.13 -13.13 5.76
C HIS A 35 8.26 -13.40 4.25
N GLY A 36 8.32 -12.33 3.45
CA GLY A 36 8.47 -12.42 1.99
C GLY A 36 7.20 -12.75 1.20
N SER A 37 6.05 -12.88 1.89
CA SER A 37 4.77 -13.18 1.27
C SER A 37 3.74 -12.07 1.56
N PRO A 38 2.81 -11.78 0.65
CA PRO A 38 1.72 -10.87 0.93
C PRO A 38 0.88 -11.36 2.12
N ALA A 39 0.62 -10.48 3.07
CA ALA A 39 -0.27 -10.75 4.19
C ALA A 39 -1.71 -10.92 3.70
N ALA A 40 -2.47 -11.76 4.40
CA ALA A 40 -3.89 -11.91 4.11
C ALA A 40 -4.63 -10.60 4.39
N GLU A 41 -5.50 -10.21 3.48
CA GLU A 41 -6.27 -8.97 3.56
C GLU A 41 -7.73 -9.26 3.84
N TYR A 42 -8.31 -8.49 4.76
CA TYR A 42 -9.70 -8.60 5.19
C TYR A 42 -10.41 -7.27 4.94
N PRO A 43 -11.04 -7.09 3.77
CA PRO A 43 -11.77 -5.86 3.47
C PRO A 43 -13.06 -5.78 4.30
N PHE A 44 -13.23 -4.63 4.97
CA PHE A 44 -14.43 -4.32 5.73
C PHE A 44 -14.79 -2.85 5.59
N HIS A 45 -15.98 -2.55 5.09
CA HIS A 45 -16.42 -1.20 4.70
C HIS A 45 -15.45 -0.54 3.70
N ASP A 46 -14.90 0.62 4.05
CA ASP A 46 -13.95 1.41 3.26
C ASP A 46 -12.48 1.16 3.63
N ARG A 47 -12.22 0.12 4.44
CA ARG A 47 -10.90 -0.22 4.97
C ARG A 47 -10.52 -1.65 4.64
N THR A 48 -9.22 -1.87 4.55
CA THR A 48 -8.63 -3.20 4.49
C THR A 48 -7.84 -3.44 5.77
N TYR A 49 -8.11 -4.56 6.41
CA TYR A 49 -7.41 -5.02 7.61
C TYR A 49 -6.44 -6.11 7.25
N ILE A 50 -5.32 -6.15 7.92
CA ILE A 50 -4.34 -7.22 7.86
C ILE A 50 -4.07 -7.76 9.27
N GLU A 51 -3.70 -9.02 9.38
CA GLU A 51 -3.25 -9.57 10.64
C GLU A 51 -1.85 -9.03 10.97
N ALA A 52 -1.72 -8.41 12.14
CA ALA A 52 -0.45 -7.91 12.66
C ALA A 52 -0.04 -8.74 13.87
N LEU A 53 1.09 -9.45 13.78
CA LEU A 53 1.65 -10.21 14.87
C LEU A 53 2.68 -9.37 15.62
N ARG A 54 2.61 -9.41 16.95
CA ARG A 54 3.51 -8.62 17.79
C ARG A 54 4.96 -9.06 17.61
N GLY A 55 5.84 -8.10 17.30
CA GLY A 55 7.27 -8.34 17.10
C GLY A 55 7.65 -8.73 15.68
N GLU A 56 6.69 -8.88 14.79
CA GLU A 56 6.93 -9.12 13.38
C GLU A 56 7.22 -7.80 12.64
N SER A 57 8.23 -7.84 11.79
CA SER A 57 8.51 -6.74 10.86
C SER A 57 7.79 -6.98 9.54
N PHE A 58 7.37 -5.91 8.89
CA PHE A 58 6.73 -5.98 7.58
C PHE A 58 7.35 -4.99 6.61
N TRP A 59 7.11 -5.19 5.34
CA TRP A 59 7.46 -4.31 4.24
C TRP A 59 6.20 -3.88 3.50
N LEU A 60 6.26 -2.75 2.85
CA LEU A 60 5.20 -2.32 1.93
C LEU A 60 5.69 -2.54 0.50
N ARG A 61 4.85 -3.14 -0.33
CA ARG A 61 5.07 -3.26 -1.77
C ARG A 61 4.05 -2.37 -2.47
N LEU A 62 4.55 -1.44 -3.26
CA LEU A 62 3.75 -0.50 -4.03
C LEU A 62 3.97 -0.78 -5.52
N HIS A 63 2.89 -1.04 -6.25
CA HIS A 63 2.92 -1.34 -7.68
C HIS A 63 2.03 -0.38 -8.47
N ASN A 64 2.55 0.12 -9.59
CA ASN A 64 1.81 0.94 -10.54
C ASN A 64 1.43 0.11 -11.77
N PRO A 65 0.22 -0.47 -11.85
CA PRO A 65 -0.21 -1.28 -12.99
C PRO A 65 -0.62 -0.43 -14.20
N THR A 66 -0.60 0.88 -14.10
CA THR A 66 -1.07 1.78 -15.15
C THR A 66 0.02 2.07 -16.20
N ALA A 67 -0.41 2.57 -17.35
CA ALA A 67 0.48 3.06 -18.40
C ALA A 67 1.01 4.49 -18.15
N GLN A 68 0.70 5.09 -16.99
CA GLN A 68 1.09 6.45 -16.65
C GLN A 68 2.03 6.48 -15.44
N ARG A 69 2.86 7.52 -15.38
CA ARG A 69 3.66 7.80 -14.19
C ARG A 69 2.74 8.34 -13.09
N VAL A 70 2.85 7.79 -11.87
CA VAL A 70 2.05 8.20 -10.73
C VAL A 70 2.93 8.70 -9.59
N ALA A 71 2.44 9.65 -8.82
CA ALA A 71 3.07 10.13 -7.60
C ALA A 71 2.22 9.72 -6.40
N VAL A 72 2.80 8.98 -5.45
CA VAL A 72 2.10 8.40 -4.30
C VAL A 72 2.66 8.97 -3.01
N ALA A 73 1.79 9.57 -2.19
CA ALA A 73 2.09 9.91 -0.81
C ALA A 73 1.67 8.72 0.07
N LEU A 74 2.62 8.16 0.81
CA LEU A 74 2.40 6.99 1.67
C LEU A 74 2.80 7.33 3.09
N SER A 75 1.96 6.97 4.06
CA SER A 75 2.25 7.13 5.47
C SER A 75 1.94 5.85 6.25
N VAL A 76 2.72 5.60 7.28
CA VAL A 76 2.51 4.54 8.27
C VAL A 76 2.49 5.22 9.64
N ASP A 77 1.48 4.94 10.45
CA ASP A 77 1.26 5.56 11.76
C ASP A 77 1.27 7.11 11.71
N GLY A 78 0.77 7.68 10.61
CA GLY A 78 0.73 9.13 10.41
C GLY A 78 2.05 9.77 9.98
N LEU A 79 3.13 9.00 9.84
CA LEU A 79 4.44 9.47 9.37
C LEU A 79 4.62 9.13 7.90
N ASN A 80 5.02 10.11 7.09
CA ASN A 80 5.40 9.88 5.70
C ASN A 80 6.58 8.91 5.62
N VAL A 81 6.52 7.92 4.75
CA VAL A 81 7.57 6.88 4.68
C VAL A 81 8.87 7.35 4.03
N VAL A 82 8.88 8.48 3.32
CA VAL A 82 10.07 9.03 2.67
C VAL A 82 10.93 9.86 3.64
N ASP A 83 10.32 10.62 4.53
CA ASP A 83 11.03 11.58 5.39
C ASP A 83 10.68 11.50 6.89
N ALA A 84 9.85 10.51 7.26
CA ALA A 84 9.38 10.27 8.63
C ALA A 84 8.74 11.50 9.31
N LYS A 85 8.06 12.35 8.54
CA LYS A 85 7.41 13.57 9.05
C LYS A 85 5.89 13.46 9.00
N HIS A 86 5.24 14.15 9.94
CA HIS A 86 3.81 14.41 9.85
C HIS A 86 3.57 15.52 8.83
N THR A 87 2.91 15.20 7.73
CA THR A 87 2.57 16.16 6.67
C THR A 87 1.17 15.89 6.14
N THR A 88 0.58 16.89 5.51
CA THR A 88 -0.63 16.68 4.72
C THR A 88 -0.30 15.97 3.42
N GLU A 89 -1.24 15.28 2.83
CA GLU A 89 -1.10 14.59 1.52
C GLU A 89 -0.60 15.49 0.39
N LEU A 90 -0.95 16.79 0.42
CA LEU A 90 -0.51 17.75 -0.59
C LEU A 90 0.96 18.13 -0.43
N GLN A 91 1.44 18.25 0.81
CA GLN A 91 2.80 18.66 1.16
C GLN A 91 3.75 17.48 1.34
N ALA A 92 3.22 16.27 1.45
CA ALA A 92 4.00 15.07 1.67
C ALA A 92 5.00 14.83 0.52
N THR A 93 6.19 14.40 0.87
CA THR A 93 7.14 13.84 -0.08
C THR A 93 6.55 12.57 -0.71
N LYS A 94 6.68 12.42 -2.02
CA LYS A 94 6.00 11.38 -2.79
C LYS A 94 6.99 10.41 -3.44
N TRP A 95 6.60 9.14 -3.49
CA TRP A 95 7.20 8.17 -4.39
C TRP A 95 6.69 8.41 -5.79
N VAL A 96 7.59 8.45 -6.78
CA VAL A 96 7.22 8.55 -8.19
C VAL A 96 7.48 7.21 -8.84
N LEU A 97 6.42 6.56 -9.31
CA LEU A 97 6.48 5.26 -9.98
C LEU A 97 6.24 5.42 -11.47
N ALA A 98 7.14 4.84 -12.26
CA ALA A 98 6.96 4.68 -13.70
C ALA A 98 5.85 3.65 -14.00
N PRO A 99 5.32 3.59 -15.23
CA PRO A 99 4.41 2.54 -15.65
C PRO A 99 4.97 1.14 -15.37
N GLY A 100 4.17 0.27 -14.75
CA GLY A 100 4.56 -1.11 -14.41
C GLY A 100 5.60 -1.24 -13.30
N GLN A 101 6.03 -0.15 -12.69
CA GLN A 101 7.06 -0.19 -11.65
C GLN A 101 6.51 -0.72 -10.33
N THR A 102 7.33 -1.56 -9.67
CA THR A 102 7.13 -2.01 -8.30
C THR A 102 8.25 -1.50 -7.41
N VAL A 103 7.91 -1.03 -6.21
CA VAL A 103 8.86 -0.59 -5.17
C VAL A 103 8.55 -1.30 -3.88
N GLU A 104 9.59 -1.77 -3.19
CA GLU A 104 9.50 -2.34 -1.85
C GLU A 104 10.07 -1.36 -0.83
N ILE A 105 9.31 -1.10 0.23
CA ILE A 105 9.60 -0.10 1.24
C ILE A 105 9.73 -0.82 2.58
N PRO A 106 10.96 -1.02 3.11
CA PRO A 106 11.19 -1.81 4.32
C PRO A 106 10.98 -1.02 5.62
N GLY A 107 10.75 0.29 5.54
CA GLY A 107 10.62 1.17 6.70
C GLY A 107 10.62 2.65 6.33
N TRP A 108 10.54 3.50 7.36
CA TRP A 108 10.70 4.95 7.18
C TRP A 108 12.12 5.27 6.77
N GLN A 109 12.27 6.06 5.71
CA GLN A 109 13.58 6.55 5.28
C GLN A 109 14.01 7.67 6.24
N VAL A 110 15.02 7.43 7.07
CA VAL A 110 15.55 8.44 8.01
C VAL A 110 16.77 9.16 7.48
N SER A 111 17.46 8.55 6.49
CA SER A 111 18.54 9.18 5.71
C SER A 111 18.64 8.50 4.35
N GLY A 112 19.46 9.05 3.44
CA GLY A 112 19.63 8.47 2.09
C GLY A 112 20.12 7.01 2.08
N GLU A 113 20.66 6.51 3.18
CA GLU A 113 21.25 5.17 3.28
C GLU A 113 20.65 4.32 4.40
N SER A 114 19.76 4.85 5.23
CA SER A 114 19.20 4.11 6.37
C SER A 114 17.69 4.23 6.44
N ALA A 115 17.03 3.10 6.69
CA ALA A 115 15.60 3.02 6.96
C ALA A 115 15.36 2.44 8.35
N ARG A 116 14.40 3.02 9.08
CA ARG A 116 13.87 2.45 10.31
C ARG A 116 12.75 1.49 9.94
N ARG A 117 12.88 0.22 10.29
CA ARG A 117 11.89 -0.82 9.98
C ARG A 117 10.51 -0.50 10.56
N PHE A 118 9.51 -0.92 9.84
CA PHE A 118 8.13 -0.95 10.33
C PHE A 118 7.93 -2.05 11.35
#